data_9ef4af26cab1c37cc7b2354f00c7aca7
#
_entry.id   9ef4af26cab1c37cc7b2354f00c7aca7
#
_cell.length_a   1.000
_cell.length_b   1.000
_cell.length_c   1.000
_cell.angle_alpha   90.00
_cell.angle_beta   90.00
_cell.angle_gamma   90.00
#
_symmetry.space_group_name_H-M   'P 1'
#
loop_
_entity.id
_entity.type
_entity.pdbx_description
1 polymer ?
#
loop_
_entity_poly.entity_id
_entity_poly.type
_entity_poly.pdbx_seq_one_letter_code
_entity_poly.pdbx_strand_id
1 'polypeptide(L)'
;MLAMQPHPDQAPQPAPQPVQAMQPPSPQPAAQQVQPGQPVQHAVQIALSNIETIPGRTIQQSLGVATGSTVRAKHIGKDILAGFKNIVGGELKGYTELLTEARNQALERLVADAAARGANAVVNVRFATSAVAGGAAELFAYGTAVIVV
;
A
#
# COMPACT_ATOMS: atom_id res chain seq x y z
N MET A 1 21.42 -56.80 58.03
CA MET A 1 20.56 -56.62 56.85
C MET A 1 20.46 -55.13 56.59
N LEU A 2 21.31 -54.61 55.72
CA LEU A 2 21.33 -53.18 55.39
C LEU A 2 20.61 -53.03 54.08
N ALA A 3 19.43 -52.38 54.09
CA ALA A 3 18.65 -52.10 52.91
C ALA A 3 19.31 -50.98 52.12
N MET A 4 19.68 -51.32 50.89
CA MET A 4 20.27 -50.42 49.90
C MET A 4 19.16 -49.54 49.35
N GLN A 5 19.21 -48.22 49.59
CA GLN A 5 18.28 -47.26 49.01
C GLN A 5 18.65 -46.97 47.54
N PRO A 6 17.70 -46.87 46.62
CA PRO A 6 17.99 -46.49 45.26
C PRO A 6 18.28 -44.99 45.15
N HIS A 7 19.28 -44.66 44.37
CA HIS A 7 19.74 -43.33 44.02
C HIS A 7 18.67 -42.56 43.20
N PRO A 8 18.27 -41.36 43.56
CA PRO A 8 17.33 -40.56 42.77
C PRO A 8 18.11 -39.60 41.87
N ASP A 9 18.66 -40.05 40.79
CA ASP A 9 19.11 -39.12 39.76
C ASP A 9 19.43 -39.80 38.42
N GLN A 10 18.40 -40.26 37.70
CA GLN A 10 18.46 -40.49 36.27
C GLN A 10 17.12 -40.10 35.68
N ALA A 11 17.00 -38.81 35.35
CA ALA A 11 15.97 -38.37 34.43
C ALA A 11 16.20 -39.02 33.07
N PRO A 12 15.16 -39.55 32.40
CA PRO A 12 15.32 -40.16 31.08
C PRO A 12 15.75 -39.09 30.07
N GLN A 13 16.85 -39.36 29.38
CA GLN A 13 17.31 -38.53 28.27
C GLN A 13 16.24 -38.50 27.19
N PRO A 14 15.91 -37.30 26.65
CA PRO A 14 14.99 -37.21 25.52
C PRO A 14 15.60 -37.94 24.33
N ALA A 15 14.76 -38.73 23.66
CA ALA A 15 15.11 -39.43 22.42
C ALA A 15 15.63 -38.47 21.37
N PRO A 16 16.64 -38.87 20.54
CA PRO A 16 17.15 -38.04 19.47
C PRO A 16 16.03 -37.70 18.51
N GLN A 17 15.81 -36.40 18.28
CA GLN A 17 14.83 -35.93 17.31
C GLN A 17 15.29 -36.32 15.90
N PRO A 18 14.38 -36.77 15.03
CA PRO A 18 14.74 -37.08 13.66
C PRO A 18 15.27 -35.82 12.97
N VAL A 19 16.48 -35.89 12.44
CA VAL A 19 17.07 -34.85 11.60
C VAL A 19 16.09 -34.56 10.45
N GLN A 20 15.49 -33.37 10.48
CA GLN A 20 14.67 -32.90 9.36
C GLN A 20 15.59 -32.86 8.13
N ALA A 21 15.26 -33.68 7.13
CA ALA A 21 15.89 -33.63 5.83
C ALA A 21 15.79 -32.20 5.32
N MET A 22 16.93 -31.59 5.03
CA MET A 22 17.00 -30.28 4.38
C MET A 22 16.18 -30.36 3.09
N GLN A 23 15.03 -29.67 3.07
CA GLN A 23 14.30 -29.48 1.84
C GLN A 23 15.18 -28.68 0.87
N PRO A 24 15.28 -29.09 -0.38
CA PRO A 24 15.99 -28.31 -1.38
C PRO A 24 15.35 -26.91 -1.45
N PRO A 25 16.13 -25.84 -1.66
CA PRO A 25 15.60 -24.49 -1.77
C PRO A 25 14.55 -24.46 -2.88
N SER A 26 13.39 -23.88 -2.55
CA SER A 26 12.33 -23.64 -3.51
C SER A 26 12.90 -22.91 -4.73
N PRO A 27 12.53 -23.26 -5.97
CA PRO A 27 13.02 -22.56 -7.14
C PRO A 27 12.68 -21.08 -7.02
N GLN A 28 13.70 -20.25 -7.01
CA GLN A 28 13.54 -18.80 -7.11
C GLN A 28 12.75 -18.51 -8.38
N PRO A 29 11.76 -17.57 -8.35
CA PRO A 29 11.09 -17.18 -9.57
C PRO A 29 12.18 -16.73 -10.57
N ALA A 30 12.25 -17.43 -11.69
CA ALA A 30 13.19 -17.14 -12.77
C ALA A 30 13.09 -15.66 -13.10
N ALA A 31 14.22 -14.95 -13.04
CA ALA A 31 14.31 -13.60 -13.55
C ALA A 31 13.65 -13.58 -14.94
N GLN A 32 12.59 -12.80 -15.08
CA GLN A 32 11.88 -12.68 -16.34
C GLN A 32 12.88 -12.18 -17.37
N GLN A 33 13.31 -13.10 -18.25
CA GLN A 33 14.13 -12.76 -19.40
C GLN A 33 13.28 -11.85 -20.28
N VAL A 34 13.66 -10.59 -20.38
CA VAL A 34 13.08 -9.63 -21.33
C VAL A 34 13.34 -10.17 -22.71
N GLN A 35 12.33 -10.72 -23.36
CA GLN A 35 12.41 -11.20 -24.73
C GLN A 35 12.59 -10.01 -25.65
N PRO A 36 13.64 -9.95 -26.51
CA PRO A 36 13.78 -8.89 -27.48
C PRO A 36 12.65 -9.03 -28.54
N GLY A 37 11.79 -8.03 -28.61
CA GLY A 37 10.72 -7.97 -29.64
C GLY A 37 9.28 -7.84 -29.12
N GLN A 38 9.04 -7.87 -27.81
CA GLN A 38 7.71 -7.44 -27.32
C GLN A 38 7.63 -5.90 -27.41
N PRO A 39 6.57 -5.35 -28.06
CA PRO A 39 6.34 -3.92 -27.97
C PRO A 39 6.19 -3.60 -26.48
N VAL A 40 7.16 -2.86 -25.92
CA VAL A 40 6.99 -2.23 -24.62
C VAL A 40 5.70 -1.42 -24.72
N GLN A 41 4.60 -1.94 -24.21
CA GLN A 41 3.42 -1.14 -23.94
C GLN A 41 3.91 -0.11 -22.92
N HIS A 42 4.31 1.06 -23.41
CA HIS A 42 4.47 2.23 -22.58
C HIS A 42 3.10 2.45 -21.95
N ALA A 43 2.87 1.90 -20.77
CA ALA A 43 1.78 2.33 -19.93
C ALA A 43 1.90 3.85 -19.92
N VAL A 44 0.91 4.55 -20.48
CA VAL A 44 0.91 6.02 -20.58
C VAL A 44 1.09 6.52 -19.15
N GLN A 45 2.32 6.88 -18.82
CA GLN A 45 2.65 7.31 -17.47
C GLN A 45 2.16 8.75 -17.35
N ILE A 46 1.01 8.93 -16.70
CA ILE A 46 0.42 10.25 -16.49
C ILE A 46 1.31 11.03 -15.52
N ALA A 47 1.83 12.16 -15.98
CA ALA A 47 2.60 13.07 -15.14
C ALA A 47 1.67 13.80 -14.16
N LEU A 48 2.05 13.85 -12.89
CA LEU A 48 1.28 14.54 -11.85
C LEU A 48 2.03 15.76 -11.33
N SER A 49 1.34 16.87 -11.18
CA SER A 49 1.89 18.12 -10.64
C SER A 49 0.88 18.79 -9.70
N ASN A 50 1.38 19.33 -8.60
CA ASN A 50 0.57 20.15 -7.69
C ASN A 50 0.63 21.65 -8.00
N ILE A 51 1.38 22.05 -9.05
CA ILE A 51 1.39 23.40 -9.61
C ILE A 51 0.62 23.43 -10.93
N GLU A 52 0.45 24.61 -11.51
CA GLU A 52 -0.33 24.82 -12.74
C GLU A 52 0.31 24.28 -14.02
N THR A 53 1.55 23.83 -13.95
CA THR A 53 2.34 23.38 -15.10
C THR A 53 3.05 22.07 -14.82
N ILE A 54 3.50 21.42 -15.91
CA ILE A 54 4.50 20.35 -15.84
C ILE A 54 5.83 20.95 -16.28
N PRO A 55 6.86 20.96 -15.42
CA PRO A 55 8.17 21.55 -15.77
C PRO A 55 8.72 20.97 -17.07
N GLY A 56 9.16 21.86 -17.96
CA GLY A 56 9.72 21.50 -19.26
C GLY A 56 8.70 21.05 -20.32
N ARG A 57 7.41 21.19 -20.05
CA ARG A 57 6.33 20.84 -20.99
C ARG A 57 5.33 21.98 -21.13
N THR A 58 4.68 22.04 -22.31
CA THR A 58 3.63 23.04 -22.60
C THR A 58 2.26 22.37 -22.62
N ILE A 59 1.30 22.96 -21.91
CA ILE A 59 -0.09 22.50 -21.96
C ILE A 59 -0.70 22.90 -23.31
N GLN A 60 -1.13 21.91 -24.08
CA GLN A 60 -1.81 22.14 -25.35
C GLN A 60 -3.33 22.15 -25.20
N GLN A 61 -3.85 21.30 -24.30
CA GLN A 61 -5.30 21.15 -24.16
C GLN A 61 -5.65 20.82 -22.70
N SER A 62 -6.74 21.43 -22.23
CA SER A 62 -7.40 21.03 -20.97
C SER A 62 -8.55 20.07 -21.30
N LEU A 63 -8.61 18.95 -20.57
CA LEU A 63 -9.63 17.91 -20.69
C LEU A 63 -10.62 17.92 -19.52
N GLY A 64 -10.58 18.99 -18.73
CA GLY A 64 -11.47 19.18 -17.59
C GLY A 64 -10.93 18.59 -16.28
N VAL A 65 -11.78 18.56 -15.27
CA VAL A 65 -11.41 18.11 -13.91
C VAL A 65 -11.40 16.58 -13.88
N ALA A 66 -10.25 16.01 -13.51
CA ALA A 66 -10.13 14.61 -13.15
C ALA A 66 -10.27 14.45 -11.64
N THR A 67 -10.86 13.34 -11.22
CA THR A 67 -11.17 13.09 -9.81
C THR A 67 -10.90 11.64 -9.42
N GLY A 68 -10.62 11.43 -8.14
CA GLY A 68 -10.54 10.10 -7.54
C GLY A 68 -10.88 10.18 -6.06
N SER A 69 -11.75 9.32 -5.57
CA SER A 69 -12.11 9.32 -4.17
C SER A 69 -12.03 7.93 -3.54
N THR A 70 -11.81 7.90 -2.24
CA THR A 70 -11.95 6.68 -1.44
C THR A 70 -12.72 7.03 -0.17
N VAL A 71 -13.62 6.13 0.22
CA VAL A 71 -14.41 6.28 1.45
C VAL A 71 -13.94 5.23 2.43
N ARG A 72 -13.59 5.65 3.64
CA ARG A 72 -13.22 4.76 4.75
C ARG A 72 -14.26 4.86 5.86
N ALA A 73 -14.85 3.73 6.23
CA ALA A 73 -15.82 3.67 7.31
C ALA A 73 -15.11 3.63 8.67
N LYS A 74 -15.70 4.29 9.67
CA LYS A 74 -15.19 4.38 11.05
C LYS A 74 -15.01 3.01 11.74
N HIS A 75 -15.65 1.95 11.23
CA HIS A 75 -15.58 0.63 11.85
C HIS A 75 -14.24 -0.09 11.68
N ILE A 76 -13.40 0.34 10.74
CA ILE A 76 -12.01 -0.16 10.63
C ILE A 76 -11.18 0.27 11.86
N GLY A 77 -11.64 1.30 12.58
CA GLY A 77 -10.94 1.85 13.74
C GLY A 77 -11.21 1.17 15.09
N LYS A 78 -12.18 0.26 15.24
CA LYS A 78 -12.40 -0.34 16.56
C LYS A 78 -11.28 -1.26 16.98
N ASP A 79 -10.75 -2.06 16.06
CA ASP A 79 -9.61 -2.94 16.35
C ASP A 79 -8.30 -2.15 16.42
N ILE A 80 -8.18 -1.09 15.61
CA ILE A 80 -7.05 -0.16 15.68
C ILE A 80 -7.12 0.66 16.97
N LEU A 81 -8.30 1.17 17.37
CA LEU A 81 -8.49 1.92 18.61
C LEU A 81 -8.30 1.06 19.87
N ALA A 82 -8.55 -0.25 19.81
CA ALA A 82 -8.24 -1.16 20.92
C ALA A 82 -6.72 -1.25 21.17
N GLY A 83 -5.90 -1.11 20.13
CA GLY A 83 -4.45 -1.00 20.25
C GLY A 83 -3.96 0.34 20.81
N PHE A 84 -4.78 1.39 20.79
CA PHE A 84 -4.39 2.75 21.24
C PHE A 84 -4.44 2.97 22.75
N LYS A 85 -5.07 2.09 23.52
CA LYS A 85 -5.17 2.27 24.98
C LYS A 85 -3.83 2.33 25.72
N ASN A 86 -2.74 1.94 25.06
CA ASN A 86 -1.40 1.87 25.67
C ASN A 86 -0.38 2.84 25.02
N ILE A 87 -0.79 3.74 24.11
CA ILE A 87 0.13 4.68 23.47
C ILE A 87 0.02 6.04 24.16
N VAL A 88 0.86 6.26 25.12
CA VAL A 88 1.11 7.58 25.72
C VAL A 88 2.18 8.27 24.87
N GLY A 89 1.78 9.19 23.97
CA GLY A 89 2.70 10.13 23.32
C GLY A 89 3.47 9.63 22.10
N GLY A 90 2.97 8.64 21.34
CA GLY A 90 3.61 8.14 20.11
C GLY A 90 2.79 8.38 18.83
N GLU A 91 3.44 8.26 17.66
CA GLU A 91 2.78 8.26 16.36
C GLU A 91 1.79 7.09 16.24
N LEU A 92 0.60 7.36 15.74
CA LEU A 92 -0.43 6.37 15.48
C LEU A 92 -0.13 5.62 14.17
N LYS A 93 0.92 4.79 14.14
CA LYS A 93 1.43 4.14 12.92
C LYS A 93 0.35 3.49 12.08
N GLY A 94 -0.52 2.68 12.66
CA GLY A 94 -1.61 2.02 11.91
C GLY A 94 -2.62 3.01 11.29
N TYR A 95 -2.81 4.17 11.91
CA TYR A 95 -3.66 5.22 11.35
C TYR A 95 -2.96 5.98 10.23
N THR A 96 -1.67 6.25 10.37
CA THR A 96 -0.83 6.85 9.34
C THR A 96 -0.77 5.95 8.10
N GLU A 97 -0.58 4.65 8.26
CA GLU A 97 -0.60 3.66 7.17
C GLU A 97 -1.95 3.64 6.45
N LEU A 98 -3.05 3.61 7.19
CA LEU A 98 -4.40 3.63 6.64
C LEU A 98 -4.67 4.91 5.81
N LEU A 99 -4.24 6.07 6.30
CA LEU A 99 -4.38 7.34 5.57
C LEU A 99 -3.48 7.38 4.33
N THR A 100 -2.29 6.82 4.41
CA THR A 100 -1.37 6.72 3.27
C THR A 100 -1.95 5.84 2.18
N GLU A 101 -2.48 4.67 2.54
CA GLU A 101 -3.18 3.79 1.60
C GLU A 101 -4.40 4.49 0.97
N ALA A 102 -5.19 5.20 1.78
CA ALA A 102 -6.35 5.94 1.28
C ALA A 102 -5.95 7.02 0.26
N ARG A 103 -4.85 7.75 0.50
CA ARG A 103 -4.32 8.75 -0.44
C ARG A 103 -3.86 8.11 -1.74
N ASN A 104 -3.10 7.02 -1.66
CA ASN A 104 -2.63 6.30 -2.84
C ASN A 104 -3.80 5.81 -3.68
N GLN A 105 -4.81 5.23 -3.06
CA GLN A 105 -6.01 4.75 -3.76
C GLN A 105 -6.82 5.88 -4.42
N ALA A 106 -6.96 7.03 -3.76
CA ALA A 106 -7.60 8.20 -4.36
C ALA A 106 -6.79 8.72 -5.56
N LEU A 107 -5.46 8.72 -5.45
CA LEU A 107 -4.57 9.15 -6.53
C LEU A 107 -4.60 8.20 -7.72
N GLU A 108 -4.61 6.89 -7.50
CA GLU A 108 -4.76 5.88 -8.55
C GLU A 108 -6.06 6.07 -9.34
N ARG A 109 -7.16 6.35 -8.64
CA ARG A 109 -8.46 6.63 -9.27
C ARG A 109 -8.46 7.93 -10.07
N LEU A 110 -7.79 8.98 -9.56
CA LEU A 110 -7.58 10.23 -10.30
C LEU A 110 -6.81 9.98 -11.59
N VAL A 111 -5.73 9.21 -11.54
CA VAL A 111 -4.93 8.84 -12.72
C VAL A 111 -5.77 8.04 -13.71
N ALA A 112 -6.56 7.09 -13.24
CA ALA A 112 -7.44 6.30 -14.11
C ALA A 112 -8.51 7.16 -14.80
N ASP A 113 -9.12 8.13 -14.08
CA ASP A 113 -10.09 9.06 -14.66
C ASP A 113 -9.43 9.99 -15.70
N ALA A 114 -8.23 10.50 -15.42
CA ALA A 114 -7.47 11.31 -16.38
C ALA A 114 -7.08 10.50 -17.62
N ALA A 115 -6.63 9.26 -17.45
CA ALA A 115 -6.30 8.36 -18.55
C ALA A 115 -7.51 8.08 -19.44
N ALA A 116 -8.67 7.83 -18.84
CA ALA A 116 -9.92 7.60 -19.56
C ALA A 116 -10.35 8.81 -20.43
N ARG A 117 -9.89 10.02 -20.06
CA ARG A 117 -10.10 11.25 -20.84
C ARG A 117 -9.05 11.46 -21.93
N GLY A 118 -8.03 10.62 -22.02
CA GLY A 118 -6.92 10.74 -22.95
C GLY A 118 -5.83 11.73 -22.52
N ALA A 119 -5.79 12.10 -21.23
CA ALA A 119 -4.74 12.96 -20.68
C ALA A 119 -3.40 12.22 -20.59
N ASN A 120 -2.31 12.97 -20.70
CA ASN A 120 -0.97 12.50 -20.39
C ASN A 120 -0.36 13.21 -19.17
N ALA A 121 -1.10 14.17 -18.57
CA ALA A 121 -0.74 14.82 -17.34
C ALA A 121 -1.97 15.30 -16.54
N VAL A 122 -1.80 15.47 -15.23
CA VAL A 122 -2.76 16.17 -14.35
C VAL A 122 -2.00 17.25 -13.59
N VAL A 123 -2.47 18.48 -13.71
CA VAL A 123 -1.93 19.66 -13.01
C VAL A 123 -2.86 20.10 -11.89
N ASN A 124 -2.34 20.91 -10.95
CA ASN A 124 -3.09 21.39 -9.79
C ASN A 124 -3.69 20.25 -8.95
N VAL A 125 -2.95 19.14 -8.78
CA VAL A 125 -3.41 18.02 -7.96
C VAL A 125 -3.58 18.48 -6.51
N ARG A 126 -4.74 18.26 -5.94
CA ARG A 126 -5.12 18.58 -4.57
C ARG A 126 -5.84 17.41 -3.92
N PHE A 127 -5.79 17.39 -2.59
CA PHE A 127 -6.58 16.48 -1.77
C PHE A 127 -7.54 17.29 -0.90
N ALA A 128 -8.73 16.76 -0.73
CA ALA A 128 -9.72 17.23 0.21
C ALA A 128 -10.25 16.04 1.02
N THR A 129 -10.74 16.33 2.21
CA THR A 129 -11.41 15.34 3.06
C THR A 129 -12.77 15.88 3.45
N SER A 130 -13.79 15.04 3.44
CA SER A 130 -15.11 15.36 3.93
C SER A 130 -15.62 14.28 4.88
N ALA A 131 -16.41 14.69 5.87
CA ALA A 131 -17.14 13.76 6.70
C ALA A 131 -18.42 13.36 5.97
N VAL A 132 -18.65 12.05 5.86
CA VAL A 132 -19.89 11.49 5.33
C VAL A 132 -20.71 10.85 6.44
N ALA A 133 -21.97 10.51 6.18
CA ALA A 133 -22.86 9.92 7.16
C ALA A 133 -22.28 8.65 7.82
N GLY A 134 -22.68 8.38 9.08
CA GLY A 134 -22.25 7.19 9.81
C GLY A 134 -20.79 7.23 10.32
N GLY A 135 -20.14 8.40 10.32
CA GLY A 135 -18.77 8.55 10.79
C GLY A 135 -17.71 8.02 9.83
N ALA A 136 -18.07 7.83 8.57
CA ALA A 136 -17.10 7.62 7.49
C ALA A 136 -16.49 8.95 7.07
N ALA A 137 -15.26 8.89 6.54
CA ALA A 137 -14.58 10.02 5.92
C ALA A 137 -14.26 9.67 4.46
N GLU A 138 -14.50 10.63 3.59
CA GLU A 138 -14.06 10.58 2.20
C GLU A 138 -12.72 11.30 2.09
N LEU A 139 -11.77 10.69 1.40
CA LEU A 139 -10.60 11.33 0.87
C LEU A 139 -10.77 11.48 -0.64
N PHE A 140 -10.71 12.71 -1.11
CA PHE A 140 -10.97 13.12 -2.47
C PHE A 140 -9.73 13.75 -3.07
N ALA A 141 -9.21 13.19 -4.17
CA ALA A 141 -8.16 13.76 -4.99
C ALA A 141 -8.77 14.39 -6.23
N TYR A 142 -8.31 15.58 -6.64
CA TYR A 142 -8.77 16.25 -7.85
C TYR A 142 -7.65 17.06 -8.48
N GLY A 143 -7.79 17.34 -9.78
CA GLY A 143 -6.87 18.14 -10.55
C GLY A 143 -7.39 18.38 -11.96
N THR A 144 -6.62 19.09 -12.79
CA THR A 144 -6.99 19.34 -14.19
C THR A 144 -6.25 18.34 -15.08
N ALA A 145 -6.99 17.50 -15.78
CA ALA A 145 -6.46 16.60 -16.81
C ALA A 145 -6.07 17.42 -18.04
N VAL A 146 -4.85 17.23 -18.53
CA VAL A 146 -4.31 18.00 -19.66
C VAL A 146 -3.53 17.12 -20.62
N ILE A 147 -3.40 17.61 -21.88
CA ILE A 147 -2.40 17.12 -22.83
C ILE A 147 -1.23 18.10 -22.79
N VAL A 148 -0.04 17.58 -22.53
CA VAL A 148 1.23 18.33 -22.55
C VAL A 148 2.18 17.73 -23.60
N VAL A 149 3.06 18.58 -24.13
CA VAL A 149 4.13 18.25 -25.07
C VAL A 149 5.46 18.81 -24.59
#